data_632b7e0e36da317ebe99c38ce35a0190
#
_entry.id   632b7e0e36da317ebe99c38ce35a0190
#
_cell.length_a   1.000
_cell.length_b   1.000
_cell.length_c   1.000
_cell.angle_alpha   90.00
_cell.angle_beta   90.00
_cell.angle_gamma   90.00
#
_symmetry.space_group_name_H-M   'P 1'
#
loop_
_entity.id
_entity.type
_entity.pdbx_description
1 polymer ?
#
loop_
_entity_poly.entity_id
_entity_poly.type
_entity_poly.pdbx_seq_one_letter_code
_entity_poly.pdbx_strand_id
1 'polypeptide(L)'
;MILLQLIVGGLLIGAVYALFSSGLTLIWGMMNFINFAHGEFVMLGMYVAFVIVVGLGAGPGIFGLAAALALFLLGVAVYFALIRHVMRGPMLAQILSTFGLALLLRYAAFWIFSPNFVTLPQHALTGTINVGGILLGVPQLVAGAVAAALTIAMHLLLTRTAVGSQLLAVAEDRDAAMLMGIRPDRMQALAWGLAAGSAGIAGALMAISFPFSPAVGETFALTAFVVVTLGGFGSVPGALLAGLMVGLIQALSAYYFGPIYKDVVVYGLFVALLWLRPQGLLGTA
;
A
#
# COMPACT_ATOMS: atom_id res chain seq x y z
N MET A 1 30.22 2.51 5.81
CA MET A 1 29.19 2.40 6.85
C MET A 1 27.89 3.14 6.47
N ILE A 2 27.93 4.44 6.19
CA ILE A 2 26.74 5.24 5.84
C ILE A 2 25.97 4.66 4.64
N LEU A 3 26.67 4.29 3.56
CA LEU A 3 26.02 3.72 2.37
C LEU A 3 25.24 2.43 2.68
N LEU A 4 25.82 1.55 3.50
CA LEU A 4 25.15 0.30 3.89
C LEU A 4 23.92 0.56 4.76
N GLN A 5 23.99 1.55 5.66
CA GLN A 5 22.84 1.98 6.45
C GLN A 5 21.71 2.54 5.57
N LEU A 6 22.05 3.32 4.55
CA LEU A 6 21.07 3.85 3.57
C LEU A 6 20.43 2.72 2.75
N ILE A 7 21.23 1.74 2.31
CA ILE A 7 20.71 0.59 1.56
C ILE A 7 19.72 -0.19 2.42
N VAL A 8 20.11 -0.54 3.65
CA VAL A 8 19.22 -1.29 4.55
C VAL A 8 17.96 -0.48 4.87
N GLY A 9 18.10 0.81 5.24
CA GLY A 9 16.97 1.69 5.51
C GLY A 9 16.03 1.84 4.30
N GLY A 10 16.58 2.00 3.10
CA GLY A 10 15.82 2.08 1.86
C GLY A 10 15.05 0.80 1.55
N LEU A 11 15.66 -0.38 1.75
CA LEU A 11 15.00 -1.66 1.57
C LEU A 11 13.87 -1.88 2.59
N LEU A 12 14.04 -1.48 3.84
CA LEU A 12 13.00 -1.59 4.87
C LEU A 12 11.79 -0.72 4.55
N ILE A 13 11.98 0.52 4.11
CA ILE A 13 10.90 1.40 3.65
C ILE A 13 10.29 0.83 2.37
N GLY A 14 11.11 0.34 1.45
CA GLY A 14 10.68 -0.30 0.22
C GLY A 14 9.78 -1.52 0.44
N ALA A 15 10.02 -2.29 1.50
CA ALA A 15 9.14 -3.40 1.90
C ALA A 15 7.73 -2.89 2.31
N VAL A 16 7.64 -1.74 2.99
CA VAL A 16 6.34 -1.13 3.31
C VAL A 16 5.64 -0.62 2.04
N TYR A 17 6.41 -0.05 1.10
CA TYR A 17 5.86 0.32 -0.21
C TYR A 17 5.31 -0.88 -0.97
N ALA A 18 6.03 -2.01 -0.94
CA ALA A 18 5.58 -3.25 -1.53
C ALA A 18 4.25 -3.74 -0.91
N LEU A 19 4.10 -3.63 0.41
CA LEU A 19 2.90 -4.09 1.10
C LEU A 19 1.64 -3.36 0.63
N PHE A 20 1.60 -2.03 0.66
CA PHE A 20 0.40 -1.33 0.21
C PHE A 20 0.21 -1.42 -1.31
N SER A 21 1.30 -1.43 -2.08
CA SER A 21 1.22 -1.59 -3.53
C SER A 21 0.74 -2.99 -3.94
N SER A 22 1.01 -4.04 -3.14
CA SER A 22 0.47 -5.38 -3.39
C SER A 22 -1.05 -5.42 -3.35
N GLY A 23 -1.68 -4.60 -2.49
CA GLY A 23 -3.13 -4.41 -2.46
C GLY A 23 -3.67 -3.76 -3.74
N LEU A 24 -3.01 -2.72 -4.23
CA LEU A 24 -3.39 -2.06 -5.49
C LEU A 24 -3.22 -3.01 -6.69
N THR A 25 -2.11 -3.77 -6.71
CA THR A 25 -1.85 -4.81 -7.71
C THR A 25 -2.93 -5.89 -7.70
N LEU A 26 -3.44 -6.29 -6.53
CA LEU A 26 -4.53 -7.26 -6.41
C LEU A 26 -5.83 -6.72 -7.03
N ILE A 27 -6.22 -5.48 -6.74
CA ILE A 27 -7.42 -4.87 -7.34
C ILE A 27 -7.29 -4.83 -8.86
N TRP A 28 -6.14 -4.38 -9.37
CA TRP A 28 -5.91 -4.32 -10.81
C TRP A 28 -5.97 -5.72 -11.45
N GLY A 29 -5.25 -6.69 -10.91
CA GLY A 29 -5.22 -8.06 -11.43
C GLY A 29 -6.58 -8.76 -11.43
N MET A 30 -7.46 -8.39 -10.49
CA MET A 30 -8.81 -8.96 -10.38
C MET A 30 -9.84 -8.30 -11.28
N MET A 31 -9.72 -7.01 -11.56
CA MET A 31 -10.85 -6.23 -12.12
C MET A 31 -10.42 -5.27 -13.24
N ASN A 32 -9.12 -5.13 -13.54
CA ASN A 32 -8.57 -4.08 -14.39
C ASN A 32 -9.06 -2.68 -13.96
N PHE A 33 -9.11 -2.45 -12.65
CA PHE A 33 -9.72 -1.28 -12.05
C PHE A 33 -8.66 -0.37 -11.43
N ILE A 34 -8.65 0.92 -11.82
CA ILE A 34 -7.72 1.92 -11.29
C ILE A 34 -8.32 2.56 -10.03
N ASN A 35 -7.68 2.36 -8.88
CA ASN A 35 -8.11 2.91 -7.61
C ASN A 35 -7.24 4.12 -7.21
N PHE A 36 -7.68 5.33 -7.52
CA PHE A 36 -7.00 6.56 -7.10
C PHE A 36 -7.11 6.86 -5.60
N ALA A 37 -8.09 6.26 -4.91
CA ALA A 37 -8.23 6.41 -3.47
C ALA A 37 -7.27 5.54 -2.64
N HIS A 38 -6.42 4.72 -3.29
CA HIS A 38 -5.60 3.74 -2.58
C HIS A 38 -4.65 4.37 -1.55
N GLY A 39 -4.03 5.49 -1.88
CA GLY A 39 -3.16 6.21 -0.94
C GLY A 39 -3.91 6.79 0.26
N GLU A 40 -5.19 7.13 0.10
CA GLU A 40 -6.03 7.59 1.22
C GLU A 40 -6.32 6.46 2.23
N PHE A 41 -6.38 5.21 1.78
CA PHE A 41 -6.46 4.07 2.71
C PHE A 41 -5.17 3.93 3.55
N VAL A 42 -3.99 4.21 2.96
CA VAL A 42 -2.73 4.27 3.73
C VAL A 42 -2.79 5.39 4.76
N MET A 43 -3.17 6.59 4.36
CA MET A 43 -3.35 7.74 5.24
C MET A 43 -4.33 7.43 6.39
N LEU A 44 -5.50 6.86 6.10
CA LEU A 44 -6.45 6.45 7.12
C LEU A 44 -5.89 5.40 8.06
N GLY A 45 -5.06 4.45 7.57
CA GLY A 45 -4.33 3.50 8.41
C GLY A 45 -3.42 4.18 9.42
N MET A 46 -2.73 5.27 9.03
CA MET A 46 -1.92 6.09 9.94
C MET A 46 -2.79 6.73 11.03
N TYR A 47 -3.96 7.27 10.66
CA TYR A 47 -4.89 7.88 11.62
C TYR A 47 -5.56 6.87 12.54
N VAL A 48 -5.92 5.68 12.06
CA VAL A 48 -6.42 4.60 12.94
C VAL A 48 -5.35 4.23 13.97
N ALA A 49 -4.09 4.07 13.56
CA ALA A 49 -2.98 3.82 14.48
C ALA A 49 -2.85 4.96 15.50
N PHE A 50 -2.93 6.21 15.07
CA PHE A 50 -2.87 7.38 15.95
C PHE A 50 -3.98 7.38 17.00
N VAL A 51 -5.24 7.17 16.59
CA VAL A 51 -6.38 7.13 17.50
C VAL A 51 -6.24 5.99 18.53
N ILE A 52 -5.80 4.82 18.09
CA ILE A 52 -5.61 3.66 18.99
C ILE A 52 -4.46 3.90 19.98
N VAL A 53 -3.34 4.47 19.54
CA VAL A 53 -2.20 4.74 20.44
C VAL A 53 -2.53 5.86 21.42
N VAL A 54 -3.09 6.97 20.96
CA VAL A 54 -3.41 8.14 21.81
C VAL A 54 -4.60 7.85 22.72
N GLY A 55 -5.63 7.15 22.22
CA GLY A 55 -6.85 6.88 22.99
C GLY A 55 -6.75 5.70 23.97
N LEU A 56 -6.02 4.64 23.57
CA LEU A 56 -5.95 3.39 24.35
C LEU A 56 -4.55 3.08 24.88
N GLY A 57 -3.51 3.84 24.51
CA GLY A 57 -2.12 3.54 24.88
C GLY A 57 -1.62 2.20 24.32
N ALA A 58 -2.23 1.69 23.27
CA ALA A 58 -1.99 0.35 22.78
C ALA A 58 -0.68 0.24 21.98
N GLY A 59 -0.01 -0.92 22.13
CA GLY A 59 1.25 -1.21 21.43
C GLY A 59 1.09 -1.55 19.95
N PRO A 60 2.23 -1.71 19.22
CA PRO A 60 2.26 -1.82 17.74
C PRO A 60 1.42 -2.96 17.17
N GLY A 61 1.37 -4.09 17.83
CA GLY A 61 0.55 -5.23 17.36
C GLY A 61 -0.94 -4.93 17.34
N ILE A 62 -1.43 -4.20 18.34
CA ILE A 62 -2.86 -3.87 18.47
C ILE A 62 -3.27 -2.83 17.45
N PHE A 63 -2.54 -1.72 17.31
CA PHE A 63 -2.92 -0.69 16.36
C PHE A 63 -2.75 -1.13 14.90
N GLY A 64 -1.75 -1.98 14.60
CA GLY A 64 -1.59 -2.57 13.27
C GLY A 64 -2.76 -3.48 12.89
N LEU A 65 -3.19 -4.35 13.84
CA LEU A 65 -4.36 -5.21 13.63
C LEU A 65 -5.66 -4.40 13.52
N ALA A 66 -5.83 -3.38 14.36
CA ALA A 66 -6.98 -2.49 14.31
C ALA A 66 -7.06 -1.74 12.96
N ALA A 67 -5.93 -1.22 12.46
CA ALA A 67 -5.86 -0.60 11.15
C ALA A 67 -6.19 -1.60 10.03
N ALA A 68 -5.68 -2.84 10.11
CA ALA A 68 -6.01 -3.90 9.16
C ALA A 68 -7.51 -4.16 9.09
N LEU A 69 -8.14 -4.38 10.25
CA LEU A 69 -9.57 -4.71 10.33
C LEU A 69 -10.46 -3.52 9.94
N ALA A 70 -10.17 -2.33 10.44
CA ALA A 70 -10.94 -1.13 10.14
C ALA A 70 -10.91 -0.82 8.63
N LEU A 71 -9.72 -0.87 8.03
CA LEU A 71 -9.57 -0.58 6.61
C LEU A 71 -10.08 -1.73 5.73
N PHE A 72 -9.95 -2.99 6.17
CA PHE A 72 -10.58 -4.12 5.48
C PHE A 72 -12.10 -3.95 5.39
N LEU A 73 -12.76 -3.64 6.52
CA LEU A 73 -14.19 -3.40 6.56
C LEU A 73 -14.59 -2.18 5.72
N LEU A 74 -13.81 -1.11 5.78
CA LEU A 74 -14.03 0.07 4.94
C LEU A 74 -13.89 -0.28 3.45
N GLY A 75 -12.90 -1.06 3.05
CA GLY A 75 -12.70 -1.51 1.67
C GLY A 75 -13.89 -2.33 1.17
N VAL A 76 -14.37 -3.27 1.98
CA VAL A 76 -15.59 -4.05 1.67
C VAL A 76 -16.82 -3.13 1.55
N ALA A 77 -16.99 -2.17 2.47
CA ALA A 77 -18.09 -1.22 2.44
C ALA A 77 -18.05 -0.33 1.18
N VAL A 78 -16.88 0.18 0.83
CA VAL A 78 -16.65 0.99 -0.39
C VAL A 78 -16.96 0.16 -1.64
N TYR A 79 -16.58 -1.11 -1.68
CA TYR A 79 -16.94 -1.98 -2.80
C TYR A 79 -18.44 -2.05 -3.00
N PHE A 80 -19.23 -2.36 -1.94
CA PHE A 80 -20.68 -2.49 -2.06
C PHE A 80 -21.38 -1.15 -2.25
N ALA A 81 -20.92 -0.07 -1.64
CA ALA A 81 -21.54 1.24 -1.73
C ALA A 81 -21.28 1.93 -3.07
N LEU A 82 -20.08 1.82 -3.62
CA LEU A 82 -19.65 2.59 -4.79
C LEU A 82 -19.19 1.71 -5.94
N ILE A 83 -18.17 0.87 -5.72
CA ILE A 83 -17.39 0.25 -6.80
C ILE A 83 -18.21 -0.69 -7.66
N ARG A 84 -19.01 -1.56 -7.05
CA ARG A 84 -19.88 -2.52 -7.78
C ARG A 84 -20.83 -1.85 -8.76
N HIS A 85 -21.22 -0.59 -8.50
CA HIS A 85 -22.12 0.17 -9.36
C HIS A 85 -21.39 0.81 -10.54
N VAL A 86 -20.15 1.19 -10.35
CA VAL A 86 -19.32 1.90 -11.34
C VAL A 86 -18.54 0.95 -12.24
N MET A 87 -18.27 -0.28 -11.79
CA MET A 87 -17.50 -1.28 -12.57
C MET A 87 -18.10 -1.62 -13.94
N ARG A 88 -19.41 -1.47 -14.11
CA ARG A 88 -20.08 -1.71 -15.38
C ARG A 88 -20.06 -0.49 -16.31
N GLY A 89 -19.61 0.64 -15.82
CA GLY A 89 -19.54 1.89 -16.55
C GLY A 89 -18.23 2.02 -17.34
N PRO A 90 -18.10 3.10 -18.14
CA PRO A 90 -16.89 3.39 -18.86
C PRO A 90 -15.72 3.66 -17.90
N MET A 91 -14.50 3.39 -18.35
CA MET A 91 -13.27 3.56 -17.56
C MET A 91 -13.15 4.97 -16.92
N LEU A 92 -13.60 6.00 -17.63
CA LEU A 92 -13.60 7.36 -17.10
C LEU A 92 -14.48 7.52 -15.86
N ALA A 93 -15.65 6.88 -15.82
CA ALA A 93 -16.52 6.91 -14.65
C ALA A 93 -15.88 6.19 -13.45
N GLN A 94 -15.14 5.11 -13.68
CA GLN A 94 -14.38 4.39 -12.64
C GLN A 94 -13.28 5.27 -12.05
N ILE A 95 -12.49 5.94 -12.89
CA ILE A 95 -11.43 6.87 -12.49
C ILE A 95 -12.01 8.02 -11.68
N LEU A 96 -13.04 8.71 -12.20
CA LEU A 96 -13.64 9.86 -11.54
C LEU A 96 -14.29 9.49 -10.20
N SER A 97 -14.89 8.30 -10.09
CA SER A 97 -15.49 7.81 -8.85
C SER A 97 -14.45 7.57 -7.76
N THR A 98 -13.32 6.94 -8.10
CA THR A 98 -12.25 6.72 -7.09
C THR A 98 -11.48 7.99 -6.79
N PHE A 99 -11.34 8.90 -7.72
CA PHE A 99 -10.79 10.24 -7.47
C PHE A 99 -11.72 11.05 -6.54
N GLY A 100 -13.04 11.02 -6.79
CA GLY A 100 -14.02 11.62 -5.90
C GLY A 100 -14.00 11.02 -4.50
N LEU A 101 -13.85 9.67 -4.40
CA LEU A 101 -13.68 8.98 -3.13
C LEU A 101 -12.40 9.43 -2.42
N ALA A 102 -11.28 9.57 -3.15
CA ALA A 102 -10.02 10.07 -2.58
C ALA A 102 -10.20 11.46 -1.96
N LEU A 103 -10.82 12.39 -2.68
CA LEU A 103 -11.11 13.73 -2.16
C LEU A 103 -12.01 13.67 -0.92
N LEU A 104 -13.08 12.87 -0.96
CA LEU A 104 -13.99 12.70 0.17
C LEU A 104 -13.26 12.22 1.42
N LEU A 105 -12.44 11.15 1.31
CA LEU A 105 -11.69 10.60 2.43
C LEU A 105 -10.67 11.60 2.97
N ARG A 106 -9.94 12.30 2.08
CA ARG A 106 -8.95 13.31 2.44
C ARG A 106 -9.58 14.49 3.18
N TYR A 107 -10.67 15.07 2.63
CA TYR A 107 -11.32 16.22 3.27
C TYR A 107 -12.08 15.83 4.53
N ALA A 108 -12.61 14.61 4.62
CA ALA A 108 -13.14 14.09 5.88
C ALA A 108 -12.03 13.98 6.95
N ALA A 109 -10.84 13.52 6.58
CA ALA A 109 -9.69 13.48 7.49
C ALA A 109 -9.23 14.89 7.90
N PHE A 110 -9.21 15.87 7.00
CA PHE A 110 -8.95 17.28 7.36
C PHE A 110 -9.96 17.83 8.35
N TRP A 111 -11.22 17.50 8.17
CA TRP A 111 -12.28 17.96 9.06
C TRP A 111 -12.19 17.33 10.46
N ILE A 112 -11.82 16.03 10.55
CA ILE A 112 -11.75 15.30 11.82
C ILE A 112 -10.44 15.58 12.56
N PHE A 113 -9.30 15.57 11.85
CA PHE A 113 -7.96 15.56 12.45
C PHE A 113 -7.19 16.88 12.28
N SER A 114 -7.76 17.89 11.59
CA SER A 114 -7.08 19.15 11.29
C SER A 114 -5.89 18.98 10.29
N PRO A 115 -5.41 20.05 9.64
CA PRO A 115 -4.31 19.97 8.67
C PRO A 115 -2.92 19.84 9.29
N ASN A 116 -2.81 19.85 10.61
CA ASN A 116 -1.52 19.83 11.29
C ASN A 116 -0.81 18.47 11.15
N PHE A 117 0.51 18.51 11.14
CA PHE A 117 1.30 17.28 11.24
C PHE A 117 1.16 16.67 12.62
N VAL A 118 0.91 15.37 12.66
CA VAL A 118 0.87 14.55 13.87
C VAL A 118 1.95 13.47 13.82
N THR A 119 2.42 13.05 14.99
CA THR A 119 3.34 11.93 15.16
C THR A 119 2.78 10.98 16.20
N LEU A 120 3.07 9.70 16.06
CA LEU A 120 2.76 8.75 17.13
C LEU A 120 3.64 9.05 18.36
N PRO A 121 3.07 9.01 19.60
CA PRO A 121 3.86 9.08 20.81
C PRO A 121 4.93 7.98 20.82
N GLN A 122 6.15 8.32 21.22
CA GLN A 122 7.34 7.44 21.13
C GLN A 122 7.29 6.19 22.03
N HIS A 123 6.20 5.93 22.75
CA HIS A 123 6.11 4.82 23.71
C HIS A 123 5.94 3.44 23.06
N ALA A 124 5.61 3.38 21.75
CA ALA A 124 5.24 2.14 21.12
C ALA A 124 6.44 1.25 20.71
N LEU A 125 7.47 1.85 20.14
CA LEU A 125 8.71 1.17 19.72
C LEU A 125 9.83 2.19 19.71
N THR A 126 10.82 2.00 20.56
CA THR A 126 12.00 2.86 20.63
C THR A 126 13.27 2.02 20.61
N GLY A 127 14.38 2.64 20.28
CA GLY A 127 15.68 2.01 20.32
C GLY A 127 16.36 1.90 18.96
N THR A 128 17.66 1.69 19.02
CA THR A 128 18.51 1.41 17.86
C THR A 128 19.33 0.16 18.13
N ILE A 129 19.47 -0.69 17.13
CA ILE A 129 20.36 -1.86 17.18
C ILE A 129 21.61 -1.51 16.40
N ASN A 130 22.77 -1.73 17.01
CA ASN A 130 24.07 -1.57 16.35
C ASN A 130 24.55 -2.94 15.87
N VAL A 131 24.58 -3.13 14.56
CA VAL A 131 25.10 -4.36 13.94
C VAL A 131 26.36 -3.98 13.15
N GLY A 132 27.52 -4.26 13.73
CA GLY A 132 28.81 -4.02 13.03
C GLY A 132 29.06 -2.54 12.66
N GLY A 133 28.58 -1.57 13.46
CA GLY A 133 28.71 -0.13 13.22
C GLY A 133 27.57 0.48 12.38
N ILE A 134 26.55 -0.32 12.02
CA ILE A 134 25.33 0.15 11.34
C ILE A 134 24.26 0.36 12.41
N LEU A 135 23.79 1.60 12.55
CA LEU A 135 22.70 1.94 13.46
C LEU A 135 21.37 1.78 12.73
N LEU A 136 20.57 0.78 13.14
CA LEU A 136 19.25 0.53 12.59
C LEU A 136 18.18 0.83 13.65
N GLY A 137 17.23 1.68 13.32
CA GLY A 137 16.08 1.95 14.18
C GLY A 137 15.20 0.71 14.33
N VAL A 138 14.90 0.29 15.56
CA VAL A 138 14.00 -0.83 15.85
C VAL A 138 12.64 -0.65 15.15
N PRO A 139 12.02 0.55 15.16
CA PRO A 139 10.75 0.79 14.46
C PRO A 139 10.82 0.47 12.96
N GLN A 140 11.89 0.88 12.29
CA GLN A 140 12.09 0.64 10.86
C GLN A 140 12.29 -0.85 10.54
N LEU A 141 13.08 -1.57 11.39
CA LEU A 141 13.30 -3.00 11.25
C LEU A 141 11.99 -3.78 11.38
N VAL A 142 11.21 -3.47 12.41
CA VAL A 142 9.92 -4.11 12.65
C VAL A 142 8.95 -3.81 11.50
N ALA A 143 8.86 -2.55 11.07
CA ALA A 143 7.98 -2.15 9.97
C ALA A 143 8.35 -2.86 8.67
N GLY A 144 9.62 -2.89 8.29
CA GLY A 144 10.09 -3.56 7.08
C GLY A 144 9.91 -5.07 7.13
N ALA A 145 10.26 -5.71 8.26
CA ALA A 145 10.10 -7.16 8.44
C ALA A 145 8.63 -7.60 8.37
N VAL A 146 7.75 -6.90 9.09
CA VAL A 146 6.30 -7.17 9.08
C VAL A 146 5.72 -6.94 7.69
N ALA A 147 6.10 -5.84 7.02
CA ALA A 147 5.62 -5.55 5.68
C ALA A 147 6.06 -6.60 4.67
N ALA A 148 7.32 -7.03 4.70
CA ALA A 148 7.83 -8.10 3.83
C ALA A 148 7.09 -9.43 4.10
N ALA A 149 6.92 -9.80 5.37
CA ALA A 149 6.20 -11.02 5.76
C ALA A 149 4.74 -11.00 5.27
N LEU A 150 4.04 -9.87 5.42
CA LEU A 150 2.66 -9.72 4.96
C LEU A 150 2.52 -9.71 3.44
N THR A 151 3.48 -9.11 2.72
CA THR A 151 3.50 -9.15 1.25
C THR A 151 3.70 -10.59 0.75
N ILE A 152 4.60 -11.35 1.39
CA ILE A 152 4.79 -12.78 1.10
C ILE A 152 3.52 -13.57 1.47
N ALA A 153 2.91 -13.29 2.60
CA ALA A 153 1.65 -13.93 3.00
C ALA A 153 0.52 -13.65 2.01
N MET A 154 0.41 -12.43 1.47
CA MET A 154 -0.52 -12.08 0.41
C MET A 154 -0.26 -12.91 -0.86
N HIS A 155 0.99 -13.04 -1.27
CA HIS A 155 1.36 -13.90 -2.40
C HIS A 155 0.98 -15.35 -2.17
N LEU A 156 1.28 -15.92 -1.00
CA LEU A 156 0.93 -17.29 -0.63
C LEU A 156 -0.58 -17.49 -0.54
N LEU A 157 -1.32 -16.52 -0.03
CA LEU A 157 -2.79 -16.54 0.00
C LEU A 157 -3.34 -16.68 -1.42
N LEU A 158 -2.84 -15.90 -2.37
CA LEU A 158 -3.32 -15.92 -3.75
C LEU A 158 -2.94 -17.22 -4.49
N THR A 159 -1.73 -17.76 -4.24
CA THR A 159 -1.21 -18.89 -5.01
C THR A 159 -1.42 -20.26 -4.37
N ARG A 160 -1.66 -20.33 -3.06
CA ARG A 160 -1.68 -21.59 -2.30
C ARG A 160 -2.99 -21.88 -1.58
N THR A 161 -3.99 -21.00 -1.64
CA THR A 161 -5.26 -21.20 -0.93
C THR A 161 -6.46 -21.32 -1.87
N ALA A 162 -7.52 -21.98 -1.42
CA ALA A 162 -8.78 -22.07 -2.15
C ALA A 162 -9.42 -20.68 -2.40
N VAL A 163 -9.24 -19.74 -1.45
CA VAL A 163 -9.71 -18.36 -1.63
C VAL A 163 -8.95 -17.67 -2.75
N GLY A 164 -7.62 -17.84 -2.82
CA GLY A 164 -6.80 -17.31 -3.90
C GLY A 164 -7.20 -17.88 -5.26
N SER A 165 -7.41 -19.20 -5.34
CA SER A 165 -7.87 -19.83 -6.59
C SER A 165 -9.23 -19.30 -7.04
N GLN A 166 -10.17 -19.05 -6.13
CA GLN A 166 -11.46 -18.43 -6.45
C GLN A 166 -11.33 -16.99 -6.93
N LEU A 167 -10.42 -16.21 -6.29
CA LEU A 167 -10.10 -14.86 -6.72
C LEU A 167 -9.56 -14.86 -8.15
N LEU A 168 -8.59 -15.70 -8.45
CA LEU A 168 -8.00 -15.82 -9.79
C LEU A 168 -9.02 -16.31 -10.83
N ALA A 169 -9.85 -17.29 -10.49
CA ALA A 169 -10.90 -17.77 -11.39
C ALA A 169 -11.88 -16.64 -11.79
N VAL A 170 -12.27 -15.78 -10.84
CA VAL A 170 -13.13 -14.61 -11.13
C VAL A 170 -12.40 -13.57 -11.99
N ALA A 171 -11.08 -13.45 -11.85
CA ALA A 171 -10.26 -12.54 -12.64
C ALA A 171 -10.12 -13.01 -14.10
N GLU A 172 -10.00 -14.32 -14.32
CA GLU A 172 -9.88 -14.91 -15.65
C GLU A 172 -11.22 -14.92 -16.42
N ASP A 173 -12.27 -15.45 -15.79
CA ASP A 173 -13.61 -15.51 -16.40
C ASP A 173 -14.69 -15.45 -15.32
N ARG A 174 -15.37 -14.31 -15.25
CA ARG A 174 -16.44 -14.07 -14.28
C ARG A 174 -17.63 -15.00 -14.47
N ASP A 175 -17.99 -15.27 -15.73
CA ASP A 175 -19.20 -16.06 -16.07
C ASP A 175 -18.94 -17.55 -15.84
N ALA A 176 -17.78 -18.05 -16.24
CA ALA A 176 -17.36 -19.41 -15.94
C ALA A 176 -17.24 -19.66 -14.43
N ALA A 177 -16.70 -18.70 -13.66
CA ALA A 177 -16.63 -18.80 -12.20
C ALA A 177 -18.03 -18.90 -11.56
N MET A 178 -19.03 -18.17 -12.08
CA MET A 178 -20.42 -18.27 -11.61
C MET A 178 -21.01 -19.66 -11.87
N LEU A 179 -20.72 -20.26 -12.99
CA LEU A 179 -21.19 -21.63 -13.31
C LEU A 179 -20.60 -22.67 -12.34
N MET A 180 -19.41 -22.43 -11.81
CA MET A 180 -18.76 -23.24 -10.77
C MET A 180 -19.23 -22.91 -9.36
N GLY A 181 -20.26 -22.06 -9.18
CA GLY A 181 -20.84 -21.69 -7.90
C GLY A 181 -20.06 -20.60 -7.12
N ILE A 182 -19.04 -20.01 -7.72
CA ILE A 182 -18.31 -18.88 -7.13
C ILE A 182 -19.16 -17.62 -7.26
N ARG A 183 -19.18 -16.78 -6.24
CA ARG A 183 -19.92 -15.51 -6.25
C ARG A 183 -18.95 -14.36 -6.53
N PRO A 184 -18.89 -13.80 -7.76
CA PRO A 184 -17.89 -12.78 -8.12
C PRO A 184 -17.93 -11.54 -7.23
N ASP A 185 -19.12 -11.04 -6.89
CA ASP A 185 -19.25 -9.84 -6.05
C ASP A 185 -18.64 -10.02 -4.66
N ARG A 186 -18.69 -11.24 -4.08
CA ARG A 186 -18.04 -11.53 -2.80
C ARG A 186 -16.52 -11.58 -2.93
N MET A 187 -16.01 -12.16 -4.01
CA MET A 187 -14.57 -12.25 -4.27
C MET A 187 -13.99 -10.87 -4.54
N GLN A 188 -14.67 -10.06 -5.31
CA GLN A 188 -14.27 -8.69 -5.58
C GLN A 188 -14.32 -7.81 -4.32
N ALA A 189 -15.37 -7.95 -3.48
CA ALA A 189 -15.42 -7.28 -2.17
C ALA A 189 -14.27 -7.71 -1.25
N LEU A 190 -13.94 -9.02 -1.26
CA LEU A 190 -12.80 -9.55 -0.49
C LEU A 190 -11.47 -8.96 -0.99
N ALA A 191 -11.27 -8.86 -2.31
CA ALA A 191 -10.09 -8.24 -2.90
C ALA A 191 -9.94 -6.78 -2.46
N TRP A 192 -11.03 -6.00 -2.48
CA TRP A 192 -11.05 -4.63 -1.97
C TRP A 192 -10.75 -4.54 -0.48
N GLY A 193 -11.33 -5.46 0.33
CA GLY A 193 -11.02 -5.56 1.75
C GLY A 193 -9.56 -5.87 2.01
N LEU A 194 -8.98 -6.87 1.33
CA LEU A 194 -7.58 -7.25 1.47
C LEU A 194 -6.64 -6.11 1.05
N ALA A 195 -6.96 -5.43 -0.06
CA ALA A 195 -6.19 -4.30 -0.54
C ALA A 195 -6.22 -3.12 0.43
N ALA A 196 -7.41 -2.75 0.93
CA ALA A 196 -7.54 -1.67 1.91
C ALA A 196 -6.92 -2.07 3.27
N GLY A 197 -7.05 -3.33 3.69
CA GLY A 197 -6.43 -3.84 4.91
C GLY A 197 -4.90 -3.82 4.83
N SER A 198 -4.31 -4.22 3.71
CA SER A 198 -2.84 -4.14 3.51
C SER A 198 -2.35 -2.69 3.51
N ALA A 199 -3.10 -1.77 2.88
CA ALA A 199 -2.83 -0.34 2.93
C ALA A 199 -2.94 0.21 4.36
N GLY A 200 -3.94 -0.24 5.12
CA GLY A 200 -4.12 0.15 6.53
C GLY A 200 -2.95 -0.26 7.42
N ILE A 201 -2.47 -1.51 7.29
CA ILE A 201 -1.28 -1.97 8.03
C ILE A 201 -0.04 -1.18 7.61
N ALA A 202 0.18 -1.01 6.31
CA ALA A 202 1.31 -0.24 5.81
C ALA A 202 1.31 1.20 6.34
N GLY A 203 0.13 1.85 6.36
CA GLY A 203 -0.05 3.16 6.98
C GLY A 203 0.30 3.17 8.46
N ALA A 204 -0.21 2.20 9.22
CA ALA A 204 0.11 2.06 10.65
C ALA A 204 1.61 1.88 10.90
N LEU A 205 2.31 1.10 10.08
CA LEU A 205 3.76 0.91 10.14
C LEU A 205 4.52 2.19 9.79
N MET A 206 4.07 2.95 8.78
CA MET A 206 4.69 4.23 8.40
C MET A 206 4.51 5.29 9.47
N ALA A 207 3.36 5.33 10.16
CA ALA A 207 3.07 6.28 11.23
C ALA A 207 4.05 6.19 12.41
N ILE A 208 4.69 5.03 12.62
CA ILE A 208 5.69 4.85 13.68
C ILE A 208 6.96 5.69 13.42
N SER A 209 7.31 5.87 12.15
CA SER A 209 8.61 6.44 11.74
C SER A 209 8.51 7.85 11.16
N PHE A 210 7.35 8.27 10.69
CA PHE A 210 7.18 9.52 9.96
C PHE A 210 6.04 10.37 10.52
N PRO A 211 6.22 11.70 10.60
CA PRO A 211 5.11 12.61 10.81
C PRO A 211 4.17 12.58 9.59
N PHE A 212 2.89 12.74 9.82
CA PHE A 212 1.89 12.69 8.76
C PHE A 212 0.78 13.71 8.96
N SER A 213 0.12 14.08 7.87
CA SER A 213 -1.06 14.94 7.82
C SER A 213 -2.06 14.33 6.83
N PRO A 214 -3.31 14.83 6.75
CA PRO A 214 -4.26 14.30 5.77
C PRO A 214 -3.84 14.44 4.30
N ALA A 215 -2.86 15.29 4.00
CA ALA A 215 -2.34 15.45 2.64
C ALA A 215 -1.42 14.30 2.17
N VAL A 216 -0.93 13.45 3.10
CA VAL A 216 0.07 12.41 2.77
C VAL A 216 -0.47 11.31 1.85
N GLY A 217 -1.81 11.13 1.81
CA GLY A 217 -2.46 10.13 0.97
C GLY A 217 -2.09 10.25 -0.52
N GLU A 218 -1.98 11.49 -1.03
CA GLU A 218 -1.60 11.74 -2.43
C GLU A 218 -0.20 11.21 -2.75
N THR A 219 0.77 11.45 -1.88
CA THR A 219 2.14 10.96 -2.05
C THR A 219 2.18 9.43 -2.07
N PHE A 220 1.43 8.78 -1.18
CA PHE A 220 1.35 7.31 -1.17
C PHE A 220 0.60 6.75 -2.38
N ALA A 221 -0.43 7.44 -2.89
CA ALA A 221 -1.12 7.04 -4.11
C ALA A 221 -0.15 7.03 -5.30
N LEU A 222 0.61 8.11 -5.50
CA LEU A 222 1.61 8.20 -6.57
C LEU A 222 2.70 7.13 -6.42
N THR A 223 3.22 6.94 -5.20
CA THR A 223 4.22 5.88 -4.93
C THR A 223 3.67 4.49 -5.23
N ALA A 224 2.40 4.21 -4.85
CA ALA A 224 1.76 2.94 -5.16
C ALA A 224 1.67 2.69 -6.66
N PHE A 225 1.26 3.70 -7.44
CA PHE A 225 1.19 3.59 -8.89
C PHE A 225 2.56 3.34 -9.52
N VAL A 226 3.60 4.05 -9.05
CA VAL A 226 4.98 3.82 -9.51
C VAL A 226 5.39 2.38 -9.24
N VAL A 227 5.21 1.88 -8.01
CA VAL A 227 5.61 0.52 -7.64
C VAL A 227 4.84 -0.53 -8.44
N VAL A 228 3.51 -0.38 -8.59
CA VAL A 228 2.69 -1.34 -9.34
C VAL A 228 3.07 -1.37 -10.82
N THR A 229 3.29 -0.21 -11.42
CA THR A 229 3.67 -0.12 -12.83
C THR A 229 5.07 -0.66 -13.08
N LEU A 230 6.04 -0.32 -12.20
CA LEU A 230 7.40 -0.87 -12.25
C LEU A 230 7.39 -2.39 -12.06
N GLY A 231 6.60 -2.89 -11.10
CA GLY A 231 6.49 -4.31 -10.80
C GLY A 231 5.80 -5.13 -11.88
N GLY A 232 4.91 -4.48 -12.60
CA GLY A 232 3.96 -5.08 -13.54
C GLY A 232 2.59 -5.31 -12.88
N PHE A 233 1.57 -4.83 -13.54
CA PHE A 233 0.18 -4.92 -13.07
C PHE A 233 -0.24 -6.38 -12.84
N GLY A 234 -0.91 -6.65 -11.71
CA GLY A 234 -1.37 -7.99 -11.33
C GLY A 234 -0.30 -8.90 -10.69
N SER A 235 0.97 -8.47 -10.62
CA SER A 235 2.07 -9.28 -10.08
C SER A 235 2.46 -8.84 -8.66
N VAL A 236 2.05 -9.59 -7.62
CA VAL A 236 2.47 -9.33 -6.23
C VAL A 236 3.99 -9.49 -6.04
N PRO A 237 4.66 -10.52 -6.61
CA PRO A 237 6.12 -10.58 -6.59
C PRO A 237 6.78 -9.38 -7.29
N GLY A 238 6.18 -8.92 -8.40
CA GLY A 238 6.62 -7.70 -9.08
C GLY A 238 6.52 -6.47 -8.18
N ALA A 239 5.42 -6.30 -7.47
CA ALA A 239 5.24 -5.21 -6.52
C ALA A 239 6.25 -5.27 -5.37
N LEU A 240 6.64 -6.48 -4.90
CA LEU A 240 7.68 -6.64 -3.89
C LEU A 240 9.04 -6.14 -4.40
N LEU A 241 9.47 -6.61 -5.56
CA LEU A 241 10.75 -6.20 -6.16
C LEU A 241 10.77 -4.70 -6.46
N ALA A 242 9.72 -4.19 -7.08
CA ALA A 242 9.61 -2.76 -7.41
C ALA A 242 9.56 -1.88 -6.16
N GLY A 243 8.84 -2.30 -5.12
CA GLY A 243 8.80 -1.59 -3.84
C GLY A 243 10.19 -1.47 -3.20
N LEU A 244 10.93 -2.58 -3.15
CA LEU A 244 12.31 -2.59 -2.65
C LEU A 244 13.23 -1.68 -3.48
N MET A 245 13.10 -1.70 -4.81
CA MET A 245 13.85 -0.83 -5.71
C MET A 245 13.51 0.65 -5.49
N VAL A 246 12.23 1.00 -5.43
CA VAL A 246 11.78 2.39 -5.21
C VAL A 246 12.27 2.91 -3.87
N GLY A 247 12.16 2.12 -2.78
CA GLY A 247 12.66 2.50 -1.47
C GLY A 247 14.19 2.70 -1.46
N LEU A 248 14.94 1.84 -2.14
CA LEU A 248 16.39 1.98 -2.29
C LEU A 248 16.75 3.24 -3.09
N ILE A 249 16.08 3.47 -4.22
CA ILE A 249 16.32 4.64 -5.07
C ILE A 249 16.00 5.93 -4.31
N GLN A 250 14.89 5.98 -3.56
CA GLN A 250 14.56 7.15 -2.73
C GLN A 250 15.63 7.42 -1.67
N ALA A 251 16.12 6.39 -0.97
CA ALA A 251 17.12 6.53 0.06
C ALA A 251 18.45 7.07 -0.51
N LEU A 252 18.91 6.50 -1.64
CA LEU A 252 20.12 6.95 -2.32
C LEU A 252 19.95 8.35 -2.91
N SER A 253 18.83 8.64 -3.54
CA SER A 253 18.54 9.96 -4.13
C SER A 253 18.48 11.04 -3.06
N ALA A 254 17.86 10.77 -1.92
CA ALA A 254 17.83 11.70 -0.80
C ALA A 254 19.22 12.03 -0.26
N TYR A 255 20.13 11.07 -0.27
CA TYR A 255 21.51 11.28 0.18
C TYR A 255 22.35 12.08 -0.82
N TYR A 256 22.29 11.72 -2.14
CA TYR A 256 23.16 12.35 -3.14
C TYR A 256 22.63 13.67 -3.67
N PHE A 257 21.32 13.82 -3.82
CA PHE A 257 20.68 15.00 -4.41
C PHE A 257 19.91 15.86 -3.40
N GLY A 258 19.69 15.33 -2.19
CA GLY A 258 18.91 15.97 -1.14
C GLY A 258 17.46 15.47 -1.06
N PRO A 259 16.82 15.59 0.11
CA PRO A 259 15.49 15.04 0.38
C PRO A 259 14.37 15.56 -0.53
N ILE A 260 14.51 16.78 -1.05
CA ILE A 260 13.54 17.43 -1.94
C ILE A 260 13.48 16.73 -3.32
N TYR A 261 14.64 16.24 -3.79
CA TYR A 261 14.76 15.66 -5.14
C TYR A 261 14.51 14.15 -5.20
N LYS A 262 14.33 13.47 -4.06
CA LYS A 262 14.16 12.01 -4.00
C LYS A 262 13.00 11.51 -4.89
N ASP A 263 11.89 12.23 -4.88
CA ASP A 263 10.69 11.85 -5.64
C ASP A 263 10.83 12.19 -7.12
N VAL A 264 11.55 13.26 -7.46
CA VAL A 264 11.86 13.61 -8.85
C VAL A 264 12.67 12.50 -9.54
N VAL A 265 13.65 11.93 -8.84
CA VAL A 265 14.46 10.81 -9.39
C VAL A 265 13.58 9.57 -9.58
N VAL A 266 12.74 9.24 -8.60
CA VAL A 266 11.82 8.08 -8.71
C VAL A 266 10.85 8.24 -9.86
N TYR A 267 10.21 9.42 -9.97
CA TYR A 267 9.25 9.66 -11.07
C TYR A 267 9.93 9.77 -12.42
N GLY A 268 11.15 10.31 -12.49
CA GLY A 268 11.97 10.31 -13.70
C GLY A 268 12.31 8.89 -14.17
N LEU A 269 12.74 8.02 -13.26
CA LEU A 269 12.98 6.61 -13.54
C LEU A 269 11.69 5.87 -13.95
N PHE A 270 10.58 6.20 -13.31
CA PHE A 270 9.27 5.65 -13.68
C PHE A 270 8.91 5.98 -15.13
N VAL A 271 9.04 7.25 -15.53
CA VAL A 271 8.78 7.68 -16.93
C VAL A 271 9.74 6.98 -17.90
N ALA A 272 11.03 6.92 -17.57
CA ALA A 272 12.02 6.24 -18.39
C ALA A 272 11.71 4.74 -18.56
N LEU A 273 11.27 4.06 -17.48
CA LEU A 273 10.91 2.66 -17.54
C LEU A 273 9.65 2.41 -18.35
N LEU A 274 8.62 3.26 -18.22
CA LEU A 274 7.42 3.19 -19.05
C LEU A 274 7.73 3.32 -20.54
N TRP A 275 8.70 4.17 -20.88
CA TRP A 275 9.14 4.34 -22.25
C TRP A 275 9.91 3.12 -22.78
N LEU A 276 10.73 2.48 -21.94
CA LEU A 276 11.57 1.34 -22.32
C LEU A 276 10.83 -0.02 -22.17
N ARG A 277 10.00 -0.18 -21.14
CA ARG A 277 9.24 -1.41 -20.81
C ARG A 277 7.88 -1.09 -20.22
N PRO A 278 6.87 -0.81 -21.04
CA PRO A 278 5.54 -0.45 -20.55
C PRO A 278 4.84 -1.57 -19.75
N GLN A 279 5.28 -2.81 -19.88
CA GLN A 279 4.73 -3.98 -19.15
C GLN A 279 5.28 -4.12 -17.72
N GLY A 280 6.28 -3.33 -17.33
CA GLY A 280 6.97 -3.47 -16.05
C GLY A 280 7.98 -4.62 -16.02
N LEU A 281 8.49 -4.94 -14.80
CA LEU A 281 9.55 -5.95 -14.62
C LEU A 281 9.04 -7.39 -14.75
N LEU A 282 7.86 -7.69 -14.17
CA LEU A 282 7.25 -9.01 -14.11
C LEU A 282 5.79 -9.02 -14.62
N GLY A 283 5.41 -8.05 -15.46
CA GLY A 283 4.12 -8.04 -16.12
C GLY A 283 4.07 -9.12 -17.23
N THR A 284 2.98 -9.84 -17.30
CA THR A 284 2.68 -10.72 -18.46
C THR A 284 2.20 -9.84 -19.61
N ALA A 285 2.70 -10.13 -20.82
CA ALA A 285 2.32 -9.44 -22.04
C ALA A 285 0.85 -9.73 -22.42
#